data_28f570865ccfda71d4a70ed20a4b6c5a
#
_entry.id   28f570865ccfda71d4a70ed20a4b6c5a
#
_cell.length_a   1.000
_cell.length_b   1.000
_cell.length_c   1.000
_cell.angle_alpha   90.00
_cell.angle_beta   90.00
_cell.angle_gamma   90.00
#
_symmetry.space_group_name_H-M   'P 1'
#
loop_
_entity.id
_entity.type
_entity.pdbx_description
1 polymer ?
#
loop_
_entity_poly.entity_id
_entity_poly.type
_entity_poly.pdbx_seq_one_letter_code
_entity_poly.pdbx_strand_id
1 'polypeptide(L)'
;MLRDDGQRQDNVFGAASRRGFLTAAAGAALAARAHGALRPQPSSPVGGPVLVYVGTYSSPQGPEGSAGRGEGIYLFEMNPSTGALTRRETFASPNNPAWLAFDASRTHLYSANETSTYQGASAGSVSAYAIDRASGHLTPLNTVSSEAAGPCHLSLHPSGKFVLVANYHGGAIAVLPVGAQGELGPAADVHRDEGALGPARAASAPPGSFAISGHERTHAHMILSDPSGRFVLASDLGMDQIRIWKFDAATGKLSANDPASVALPPGDGPRHFAFHPNGRWVYSLQEEASTLVTFDYDAARGTLAARQTISSLPAGFAGTNFTSEVMVAPDGKFLYAANRLHDSIAWFTISVSGTLTFAGEEWTRGDYPRSFNIDPSGNFLYSCNQRADAIASFRVNRQTGQLTFTGQYTPVGTPAIIIFLT
;
A
#
# COMPACT_ATOMS: atom_id res chain seq x y z
N MET A 1 42.44 -49.41 26.72
CA MET A 1 42.15 -50.78 26.24
C MET A 1 41.30 -50.53 24.97
N LEU A 2 41.91 -50.51 23.76
CA LEU A 2 42.15 -51.63 22.86
C LEU A 2 40.81 -52.19 22.36
N ARG A 3 40.38 -52.23 21.09
CA ARG A 3 40.98 -52.27 19.74
C ARG A 3 39.80 -51.96 18.79
N ASP A 4 39.83 -51.22 17.72
CA ASP A 4 40.46 -51.33 16.40
C ASP A 4 40.02 -52.58 15.61
N ASP A 5 39.53 -52.32 14.40
CA ASP A 5 39.52 -53.06 13.14
C ASP A 5 38.31 -52.59 12.30
N GLY A 6 38.34 -51.93 11.20
CA GLY A 6 39.28 -51.97 10.08
C GLY A 6 38.87 -52.98 8.98
N GLN A 7 38.15 -52.47 7.91
CA GLN A 7 38.41 -53.01 6.58
C GLN A 7 37.83 -52.14 5.45
N ARG A 8 38.73 -51.74 4.59
CA ARG A 8 38.51 -51.19 3.24
C ARG A 8 38.32 -52.33 2.23
N GLN A 9 37.63 -52.06 1.13
CA GLN A 9 37.93 -52.58 -0.22
C GLN A 9 37.19 -51.71 -1.23
N ASP A 10 37.80 -50.96 -1.96
CA ASP A 10 38.56 -50.86 -3.22
C ASP A 10 37.76 -51.26 -4.48
N ASN A 11 37.62 -50.25 -5.34
CA ASN A 11 37.67 -50.16 -6.80
C ASN A 11 37.41 -51.39 -7.68
N VAL A 12 36.62 -51.16 -8.75
CA VAL A 12 37.10 -51.48 -10.13
C VAL A 12 36.44 -50.57 -11.18
N PHE A 13 37.29 -49.94 -11.98
CA PHE A 13 36.98 -49.26 -13.24
C PHE A 13 36.69 -50.28 -14.35
N GLY A 14 35.81 -49.91 -15.31
CA GLY A 14 35.64 -50.65 -16.55
C GLY A 14 35.15 -49.79 -17.68
N ALA A 15 36.08 -49.28 -18.51
CA ALA A 15 35.81 -48.63 -19.76
C ALA A 15 35.97 -49.61 -20.94
N ALA A 16 35.06 -49.56 -21.90
CA ALA A 16 35.22 -50.01 -23.30
C ALA A 16 33.95 -49.59 -24.07
N SER A 17 33.94 -49.05 -25.16
CA SER A 17 34.67 -48.79 -26.39
C SER A 17 33.70 -48.83 -27.57
N ARG A 18 33.88 -47.93 -28.50
CA ARG A 18 33.13 -47.67 -29.74
C ARG A 18 33.06 -48.84 -30.71
N ARG A 19 31.97 -48.87 -31.51
CA ARG A 19 31.82 -49.18 -32.96
C ARG A 19 30.36 -49.65 -33.13
N GLY A 20 29.47 -49.09 -33.91
CA GLY A 20 29.51 -48.69 -35.31
C GLY A 20 28.77 -49.72 -36.17
N PHE A 21 27.57 -49.37 -36.67
CA PHE A 21 27.05 -49.93 -37.91
C PHE A 21 25.94 -49.02 -38.50
N LEU A 22 26.21 -48.60 -39.73
CA LEU A 22 25.25 -48.00 -40.67
C LEU A 22 24.38 -49.10 -41.27
N THR A 23 23.08 -48.83 -41.52
CA THR A 23 22.44 -49.00 -42.84
C THR A 23 20.95 -48.64 -42.80
N ALA A 24 20.63 -47.78 -43.67
CA ALA A 24 19.62 -47.76 -44.76
C ALA A 24 18.18 -47.36 -44.43
N ALA A 25 17.87 -46.24 -44.92
CA ALA A 25 16.73 -45.58 -45.54
C ALA A 25 15.43 -46.37 -45.80
N ALA A 26 14.31 -45.79 -45.39
CA ALA A 26 13.10 -45.72 -46.18
C ALA A 26 12.28 -44.49 -45.73
N GLY A 27 11.89 -43.66 -46.67
CA GLY A 27 11.28 -42.35 -46.44
C GLY A 27 9.80 -42.42 -45.98
N ALA A 28 9.44 -41.46 -45.14
CA ALA A 28 8.08 -40.96 -45.03
C ALA A 28 8.19 -39.43 -44.81
N ALA A 29 7.80 -38.68 -45.81
CA ALA A 29 7.63 -37.22 -45.72
C ALA A 29 6.48 -36.91 -44.77
N LEU A 30 6.75 -36.49 -43.56
CA LEU A 30 5.78 -35.79 -42.74
C LEU A 30 6.10 -34.29 -42.74
N ALA A 31 5.17 -33.51 -43.23
CA ALA A 31 5.18 -32.07 -43.24
C ALA A 31 5.40 -31.51 -41.83
N ALA A 32 6.59 -30.98 -41.58
CA ALA A 32 6.86 -30.16 -40.41
C ALA A 32 6.11 -28.85 -40.56
N ARG A 33 4.98 -28.69 -39.84
CA ARG A 33 4.40 -27.39 -39.58
C ARG A 33 5.39 -26.62 -38.74
N ALA A 34 6.02 -25.64 -39.34
CA ALA A 34 6.80 -24.63 -38.65
C ALA A 34 5.89 -23.94 -37.66
N HIS A 35 6.05 -24.23 -36.37
CA HIS A 35 5.56 -23.38 -35.30
C HIS A 35 6.39 -22.10 -35.35
N GLY A 36 5.87 -21.10 -36.05
CA GLY A 36 6.40 -19.74 -35.98
C GLY A 36 6.36 -19.30 -34.52
N ALA A 37 7.55 -19.17 -33.92
CA ALA A 37 7.67 -18.47 -32.66
C ALA A 37 7.05 -17.08 -32.86
N LEU A 38 5.92 -16.84 -32.20
CA LEU A 38 5.34 -15.51 -32.06
C LEU A 38 6.41 -14.63 -31.43
N ARG A 39 7.10 -13.83 -32.23
CA ARG A 39 7.87 -12.70 -31.72
C ARG A 39 6.91 -11.87 -30.91
N PRO A 40 7.24 -11.50 -29.65
CA PRO A 40 6.45 -10.51 -28.93
C PRO A 40 6.42 -9.25 -29.80
N GLN A 41 5.24 -8.88 -30.27
CA GLN A 41 5.07 -7.56 -30.88
C GLN A 41 5.44 -6.53 -29.80
N PRO A 42 6.29 -5.55 -30.10
CA PRO A 42 6.47 -4.43 -29.21
C PRO A 42 5.08 -3.78 -29.09
N SER A 43 4.50 -3.83 -27.88
CA SER A 43 3.34 -3.03 -27.56
C SER A 43 3.71 -1.58 -27.85
N SER A 44 3.02 -0.95 -28.78
CA SER A 44 3.20 0.49 -29.05
C SER A 44 3.11 1.23 -27.73
N PRO A 45 4.02 2.17 -27.43
CA PRO A 45 3.92 2.98 -26.23
C PRO A 45 2.61 3.76 -26.30
N VAL A 46 1.63 3.36 -25.50
CA VAL A 46 0.39 4.10 -25.31
C VAL A 46 0.70 5.18 -24.30
N GLY A 47 0.79 6.44 -24.77
CA GLY A 47 0.86 7.61 -23.92
C GLY A 47 2.27 8.18 -23.70
N GLY A 48 2.33 9.50 -23.48
CA GLY A 48 3.51 10.22 -23.04
C GLY A 48 4.00 9.74 -21.65
N PRO A 49 5.09 10.32 -21.14
CA PRO A 49 5.62 9.96 -19.82
C PRO A 49 4.57 10.17 -18.73
N VAL A 50 4.49 9.22 -17.79
CA VAL A 50 3.60 9.30 -16.64
C VAL A 50 4.30 10.11 -15.55
N LEU A 51 3.67 11.18 -15.08
CA LEU A 51 4.20 11.96 -13.97
C LEU A 51 3.86 11.30 -12.62
N VAL A 52 4.80 11.36 -11.69
CA VAL A 52 4.75 10.62 -10.43
C VAL A 52 5.17 11.52 -9.28
N TYR A 53 4.37 11.59 -8.23
CA TYR A 53 4.73 12.29 -7.01
C TYR A 53 5.07 11.32 -5.90
N VAL A 54 6.11 11.66 -5.14
CA VAL A 54 6.54 10.90 -3.96
C VAL A 54 6.55 11.84 -2.76
N GLY A 55 5.75 11.50 -1.75
CA GLY A 55 5.76 12.17 -0.46
C GLY A 55 6.74 11.50 0.49
N THR A 56 7.33 12.28 1.38
CA THR A 56 8.41 11.82 2.26
C THR A 56 8.25 12.31 3.69
N TYR A 57 8.99 11.67 4.61
CA TYR A 57 9.29 12.27 5.90
C TYR A 57 10.50 13.18 5.75
N SER A 58 10.31 14.46 6.04
CA SER A 58 11.28 15.54 5.80
C SER A 58 11.56 16.39 7.04
N SER A 59 10.80 16.17 8.13
CA SER A 59 11.05 16.82 9.41
C SER A 59 12.17 16.11 10.17
N PRO A 60 12.92 16.82 11.04
CA PRO A 60 13.82 16.19 12.02
C PRO A 60 13.14 15.14 12.91
N GLN A 61 11.82 15.23 13.08
CA GLN A 61 10.98 14.24 13.78
C GLN A 61 10.19 13.43 12.74
N GLY A 62 10.64 12.24 12.47
CA GLY A 62 9.91 11.25 11.66
C GLY A 62 9.06 10.33 12.54
N PRO A 63 8.34 9.38 11.93
CA PRO A 63 7.55 8.40 12.66
C PRO A 63 8.46 7.47 13.48
N GLU A 64 7.92 6.95 14.60
CA GLU A 64 8.59 5.96 15.44
C GLU A 64 9.97 6.43 15.98
N GLY A 65 10.12 7.75 16.19
CA GLY A 65 11.36 8.34 16.70
C GLY A 65 12.50 8.44 15.68
N SER A 66 12.28 8.11 14.42
CA SER A 66 13.25 8.30 13.35
C SER A 66 13.32 9.76 12.88
N ALA A 67 14.44 10.15 12.27
CA ALA A 67 14.56 11.44 11.59
C ALA A 67 14.17 11.30 10.12
N GLY A 68 13.39 12.24 9.59
CA GLY A 68 13.14 12.35 8.17
C GLY A 68 14.39 12.74 7.40
N ARG A 69 14.66 12.09 6.27
CA ARG A 69 15.77 12.36 5.35
C ARG A 69 15.30 12.81 3.96
N GLY A 70 13.96 12.91 3.78
CA GLY A 70 13.35 13.47 2.58
C GLY A 70 13.46 14.99 2.54
N GLU A 71 13.19 15.57 1.37
CA GLU A 71 13.21 17.02 1.15
C GLU A 71 11.80 17.61 1.04
N GLY A 72 10.76 16.77 0.99
CA GLY A 72 9.36 17.17 0.79
C GLY A 72 8.66 16.29 -0.23
N ILE A 73 8.07 16.89 -1.27
CA ILE A 73 7.41 16.16 -2.36
C ILE A 73 8.35 16.15 -3.57
N TYR A 74 8.60 14.96 -4.12
CA TYR A 74 9.40 14.80 -5.33
C TYR A 74 8.49 14.54 -6.53
N LEU A 75 8.84 15.13 -7.67
CA LEU A 75 8.25 14.85 -8.98
C LEU A 75 9.21 14.01 -9.80
N PHE A 76 8.72 12.90 -10.32
CA PHE A 76 9.41 12.02 -11.25
C PHE A 76 8.62 11.89 -12.56
N GLU A 77 9.34 11.46 -13.58
CA GLU A 77 8.78 10.94 -14.81
C GLU A 77 9.02 9.43 -14.86
N MET A 78 7.97 8.65 -15.06
CA MET A 78 8.05 7.20 -15.21
C MET A 78 8.13 6.82 -16.69
N ASN A 79 9.10 6.00 -17.03
CA ASN A 79 9.17 5.36 -18.34
C ASN A 79 8.17 4.18 -18.40
N PRO A 80 7.13 4.23 -19.22
CA PRO A 80 6.07 3.21 -19.23
C PRO A 80 6.53 1.83 -19.72
N SER A 81 7.67 1.73 -20.42
CA SER A 81 8.20 0.46 -20.91
C SER A 81 9.08 -0.25 -19.89
N THR A 82 9.84 0.51 -19.09
CA THR A 82 10.84 -0.03 -18.17
C THR A 82 10.45 0.09 -16.70
N GLY A 83 9.52 1.01 -16.36
CA GLY A 83 9.18 1.38 -15.00
C GLY A 83 10.22 2.28 -14.33
N ALA A 84 11.24 2.76 -15.06
CA ALA A 84 12.26 3.62 -14.49
C ALA A 84 11.70 5.00 -14.14
N LEU A 85 12.10 5.50 -12.96
CA LEU A 85 11.76 6.83 -12.48
C LEU A 85 12.93 7.79 -12.70
N THR A 86 12.68 8.91 -13.37
CA THR A 86 13.66 9.99 -13.56
C THR A 86 13.18 11.22 -12.81
N ARG A 87 13.98 11.72 -11.84
CA ARG A 87 13.65 12.91 -11.04
C ARG A 87 13.57 14.14 -11.94
N ARG A 88 12.51 14.92 -11.78
CA ARG A 88 12.25 16.17 -12.51
C ARG A 88 12.39 17.37 -11.58
N GLU A 89 11.75 17.32 -10.40
CA GLU A 89 11.67 18.45 -9.49
C GLU A 89 11.54 17.99 -8.04
N THR A 90 11.78 18.90 -7.09
CA THR A 90 11.49 18.71 -5.66
C THR A 90 10.82 19.96 -5.12
N PHE A 91 9.68 19.75 -4.47
CA PHE A 91 8.94 20.78 -3.75
C PHE A 91 9.31 20.67 -2.28
N ALA A 92 10.21 21.56 -1.84
CA ALA A 92 10.74 21.51 -0.49
C ALA A 92 9.64 21.75 0.54
N SER A 93 9.57 20.87 1.53
CA SER A 93 8.66 20.97 2.67
C SER A 93 9.27 20.31 3.90
N PRO A 94 9.43 21.01 5.02
CA PRO A 94 9.95 20.42 6.26
C PRO A 94 8.87 19.73 7.10
N ASN A 95 7.64 19.58 6.58
CA ASN A 95 6.47 19.24 7.38
C ASN A 95 5.98 17.80 7.19
N ASN A 96 6.84 16.87 6.71
CA ASN A 96 6.47 15.48 6.49
C ASN A 96 5.22 15.32 5.60
N PRO A 97 5.22 15.70 4.31
CA PRO A 97 4.10 15.41 3.40
C PRO A 97 4.06 13.89 3.12
N ALA A 98 3.68 13.12 4.14
CA ALA A 98 3.83 11.67 4.20
C ALA A 98 2.70 10.92 3.48
N TRP A 99 1.58 11.60 3.20
CA TRP A 99 0.48 11.03 2.42
C TRP A 99 -0.03 12.05 1.40
N LEU A 100 -0.30 11.58 0.19
CA LEU A 100 -0.71 12.41 -0.95
C LEU A 100 -1.99 11.86 -1.60
N ALA A 101 -2.89 12.75 -2.03
CA ALA A 101 -4.04 12.39 -2.86
C ALA A 101 -4.36 13.48 -3.87
N PHE A 102 -4.90 13.07 -5.03
CA PHE A 102 -5.40 13.98 -6.04
C PHE A 102 -6.90 14.24 -5.90
N ASP A 103 -7.36 15.36 -6.41
CA ASP A 103 -8.76 15.54 -6.77
C ASP A 103 -9.13 14.67 -7.99
N ALA A 104 -10.43 14.50 -8.25
CA ALA A 104 -10.91 13.67 -9.35
C ALA A 104 -10.47 14.20 -10.73
N SER A 105 -10.30 15.52 -10.87
CA SER A 105 -9.86 16.17 -12.11
C SER A 105 -8.35 16.09 -12.34
N ARG A 106 -7.59 15.67 -11.32
CA ARG A 106 -6.12 15.64 -11.33
C ARG A 106 -5.50 17.02 -11.56
N THR A 107 -6.19 18.08 -11.12
CA THR A 107 -5.72 19.46 -11.17
C THR A 107 -5.22 19.97 -9.83
N HIS A 108 -5.50 19.22 -8.75
CA HIS A 108 -5.04 19.55 -7.41
C HIS A 108 -4.44 18.33 -6.72
N LEU A 109 -3.46 18.59 -5.87
CA LEU A 109 -2.84 17.61 -4.98
C LEU A 109 -2.97 18.11 -3.55
N TYR A 110 -3.27 17.19 -2.65
CA TYR A 110 -3.35 17.44 -1.21
C TYR A 110 -2.36 16.56 -0.48
N SER A 111 -1.68 17.13 0.52
CA SER A 111 -0.75 16.37 1.38
C SER A 111 -1.18 16.40 2.84
N ALA A 112 -1.20 15.23 3.48
CA ALA A 112 -1.20 15.14 4.94
C ALA A 112 0.23 15.37 5.42
N ASN A 113 0.42 16.40 6.23
CA ASN A 113 1.72 16.77 6.76
C ASN A 113 1.83 16.21 8.19
N GLU A 114 2.43 15.04 8.32
CA GLU A 114 2.46 14.24 9.56
C GLU A 114 3.40 14.85 10.60
N THR A 115 2.90 15.90 11.26
CA THR A 115 3.58 16.59 12.36
C THR A 115 2.70 16.62 13.62
N SER A 116 3.34 16.84 14.78
CA SER A 116 2.62 16.89 16.06
C SER A 116 2.18 18.30 16.44
N THR A 117 2.69 19.32 15.75
CA THR A 117 2.39 20.73 16.04
C THR A 117 2.21 21.53 14.77
N TYR A 118 1.22 22.39 14.75
CA TYR A 118 0.95 23.37 13.69
C TYR A 118 0.51 24.69 14.30
N GLN A 119 1.22 25.79 13.99
CA GLN A 119 0.95 27.13 14.51
C GLN A 119 0.80 27.19 16.04
N GLY A 120 1.58 26.37 16.78
CA GLY A 120 1.59 26.31 18.23
C GLY A 120 0.48 25.43 18.83
N ALA A 121 -0.43 24.88 18.03
CA ALA A 121 -1.44 23.93 18.50
C ALA A 121 -0.96 22.48 18.38
N SER A 122 -1.51 21.57 19.21
CA SER A 122 -1.31 20.11 19.08
C SER A 122 -2.11 19.57 17.91
N ALA A 123 -1.62 19.81 16.71
CA ALA A 123 -2.22 19.41 15.44
C ALA A 123 -1.14 19.26 14.38
N GLY A 124 -1.37 18.46 13.36
CA GLY A 124 -0.65 18.54 12.10
C GLY A 124 -1.34 19.49 11.13
N SER A 125 -1.03 19.35 9.84
CA SER A 125 -1.62 20.20 8.81
C SER A 125 -1.91 19.45 7.51
N VAL A 126 -2.73 20.06 6.66
CA VAL A 126 -2.99 19.60 5.30
C VAL A 126 -2.68 20.74 4.35
N SER A 127 -1.88 20.47 3.32
CA SER A 127 -1.56 21.45 2.28
C SER A 127 -2.27 21.13 0.98
N ALA A 128 -2.69 22.17 0.26
CA ALA A 128 -3.28 22.10 -1.06
C ALA A 128 -2.33 22.72 -2.10
N TYR A 129 -2.27 22.09 -3.26
CA TYR A 129 -1.45 22.54 -4.40
C TYR A 129 -2.27 22.47 -5.69
N ALA A 130 -2.11 23.47 -6.56
CA ALA A 130 -2.54 23.38 -7.95
C ALA A 130 -1.46 22.66 -8.78
N ILE A 131 -1.89 21.83 -9.73
CA ILE A 131 -1.02 21.05 -10.63
C ILE A 131 -1.06 21.66 -12.02
N ASP A 132 0.09 22.06 -12.56
CA ASP A 132 0.26 22.21 -14.00
C ASP A 132 0.31 20.81 -14.64
N ARG A 133 -0.74 20.40 -15.30
CA ARG A 133 -0.87 19.07 -15.89
C ARG A 133 0.17 18.75 -16.97
N ALA A 134 0.76 19.75 -17.61
CA ALA A 134 1.75 19.54 -18.67
C ALA A 134 3.14 19.26 -18.10
N SER A 135 3.53 19.99 -17.08
CA SER A 135 4.86 19.91 -16.44
C SER A 135 4.88 19.06 -15.17
N GLY A 136 3.75 18.94 -14.47
CA GLY A 136 3.64 18.37 -13.12
C GLY A 136 4.06 19.37 -12.03
N HIS A 137 4.32 20.62 -12.36
CA HIS A 137 4.70 21.62 -11.37
C HIS A 137 3.58 21.86 -10.36
N LEU A 138 3.95 21.92 -9.06
CA LEU A 138 3.03 22.21 -7.96
C LEU A 138 3.12 23.67 -7.55
N THR A 139 1.99 24.37 -7.59
CA THR A 139 1.86 25.72 -7.01
C THR A 139 1.13 25.62 -5.68
N PRO A 140 1.74 25.97 -4.54
CA PRO A 140 1.05 25.98 -3.26
C PRO A 140 -0.16 26.91 -3.27
N LEU A 141 -1.30 26.43 -2.76
CA LEU A 141 -2.51 27.23 -2.57
C LEU A 141 -2.61 27.70 -1.12
N ASN A 142 -2.76 26.76 -0.20
CA ASN A 142 -2.77 27.07 1.23
C ASN A 142 -2.45 25.83 2.07
N THR A 143 -2.30 26.06 3.39
CA THR A 143 -2.15 25.01 4.41
C THR A 143 -3.08 25.33 5.57
N VAL A 144 -3.81 24.32 6.04
CA VAL A 144 -4.76 24.44 7.17
C VAL A 144 -4.45 23.40 8.24
N SER A 145 -4.99 23.60 9.45
CA SER A 145 -4.94 22.61 10.53
C SER A 145 -5.63 21.32 10.14
N SER A 146 -5.06 20.16 10.52
CA SER A 146 -5.72 18.86 10.47
C SER A 146 -6.59 18.56 11.70
N GLU A 147 -6.66 19.52 12.65
CA GLU A 147 -7.45 19.50 13.91
C GLU A 147 -6.94 18.53 14.99
N ALA A 148 -5.97 17.70 14.68
CA ALA A 148 -5.31 16.82 15.64
C ALA A 148 -3.88 16.46 15.18
N ALA A 149 -3.06 15.91 16.09
CA ALA A 149 -1.68 15.59 15.82
C ALA A 149 -1.52 14.37 14.90
N GLY A 150 -0.52 14.41 14.03
CA GLY A 150 -0.09 13.30 13.19
C GLY A 150 -1.10 12.87 12.10
N PRO A 151 -1.51 13.77 11.18
CA PRO A 151 -2.31 13.36 10.03
C PRO A 151 -1.47 12.42 9.14
N CYS A 152 -1.80 11.13 9.16
CA CYS A 152 -1.06 10.09 8.45
C CYS A 152 -1.74 9.60 7.17
N HIS A 153 -3.01 9.94 6.97
CA HIS A 153 -3.77 9.56 5.79
C HIS A 153 -4.81 10.64 5.45
N LEU A 154 -5.01 10.85 4.15
CA LEU A 154 -6.13 11.64 3.64
C LEU A 154 -6.72 11.02 2.37
N SER A 155 -7.97 11.32 2.10
CA SER A 155 -8.64 10.96 0.87
C SER A 155 -9.60 12.05 0.42
N LEU A 156 -9.94 12.07 -0.88
CA LEU A 156 -10.96 12.95 -1.40
C LEU A 156 -12.32 12.26 -1.37
N HIS A 157 -13.31 12.95 -0.84
CA HIS A 157 -14.69 12.49 -0.96
C HIS A 157 -15.13 12.52 -2.44
N PRO A 158 -15.92 11.55 -2.95
CA PRO A 158 -16.34 11.48 -4.37
C PRO A 158 -17.05 12.74 -4.90
N SER A 159 -17.64 13.56 -4.03
CA SER A 159 -18.21 14.85 -4.44
C SER A 159 -17.16 15.87 -4.90
N GLY A 160 -15.88 15.65 -4.62
CA GLY A 160 -14.79 16.61 -4.87
C GLY A 160 -14.79 17.84 -3.96
N LYS A 161 -15.73 17.93 -3.00
CA LYS A 161 -15.92 19.11 -2.15
C LYS A 161 -15.24 19.02 -0.78
N PHE A 162 -14.70 17.85 -0.43
CA PHE A 162 -14.13 17.62 0.90
C PHE A 162 -12.91 16.72 0.83
N VAL A 163 -11.91 17.05 1.66
CA VAL A 163 -10.80 16.19 2.04
C VAL A 163 -11.13 15.57 3.38
N LEU A 164 -11.01 14.25 3.49
CA LEU A 164 -11.15 13.47 4.71
C LEU A 164 -9.76 13.20 5.28
N VAL A 165 -9.54 13.41 6.57
CA VAL A 165 -8.22 13.30 7.21
C VAL A 165 -8.30 12.37 8.41
N ALA A 166 -7.34 11.45 8.53
CA ALA A 166 -7.12 10.63 9.73
C ALA A 166 -5.86 11.10 10.44
N ASN A 167 -5.97 11.39 11.73
CA ASN A 167 -4.89 11.90 12.57
C ASN A 167 -4.48 10.83 13.58
N TYR A 168 -3.36 10.17 13.33
CA TYR A 168 -2.89 9.02 14.10
C TYR A 168 -2.61 9.35 15.57
N HIS A 169 -1.74 10.35 15.81
CA HIS A 169 -1.34 10.68 17.18
C HIS A 169 -2.46 11.36 17.98
N GLY A 170 -3.38 12.00 17.29
CA GLY A 170 -4.52 12.68 17.93
C GLY A 170 -5.76 11.83 18.09
N GLY A 171 -5.82 10.61 17.53
CA GLY A 171 -6.98 9.72 17.58
C GLY A 171 -8.24 10.42 17.09
N ALA A 172 -8.19 11.05 15.91
CA ALA A 172 -9.28 11.86 15.42
C ALA A 172 -9.37 11.86 13.90
N ILE A 173 -10.57 12.05 13.39
CA ILE A 173 -10.82 12.32 11.96
C ILE A 173 -11.34 13.75 11.78
N ALA A 174 -11.04 14.34 10.62
CA ALA A 174 -11.49 15.65 10.24
C ALA A 174 -12.01 15.69 8.80
N VAL A 175 -12.92 16.61 8.53
CA VAL A 175 -13.48 16.87 7.19
C VAL A 175 -13.17 18.31 6.82
N LEU A 176 -12.37 18.52 5.80
CA LEU A 176 -11.92 19.83 5.33
C LEU A 176 -12.64 20.19 4.02
N PRO A 177 -13.35 21.32 3.94
CA PRO A 177 -13.97 21.78 2.69
C PRO A 177 -12.92 22.16 1.65
N VAL A 178 -13.20 21.84 0.38
CA VAL A 178 -12.42 22.27 -0.79
C VAL A 178 -13.16 23.42 -1.45
N GLY A 179 -12.50 24.56 -1.58
CA GLY A 179 -13.01 25.74 -2.28
C GLY A 179 -12.96 25.64 -3.79
N ALA A 180 -13.44 26.67 -4.47
CA ALA A 180 -13.60 26.66 -5.92
C ALA A 180 -12.27 26.62 -6.70
N GLN A 181 -11.17 27.05 -6.08
CA GLN A 181 -9.83 27.05 -6.68
C GLN A 181 -8.96 25.91 -6.12
N GLY A 182 -9.55 24.94 -5.41
CA GLY A 182 -8.86 23.81 -4.79
C GLY A 182 -8.24 24.11 -3.43
N GLU A 183 -8.37 25.32 -2.89
CA GLU A 183 -7.92 25.70 -1.57
C GLU A 183 -8.74 24.99 -0.47
N LEU A 184 -8.15 24.77 0.70
CA LEU A 184 -8.80 24.15 1.85
C LEU A 184 -9.38 25.20 2.78
N GLY A 185 -10.61 24.97 3.26
CA GLY A 185 -11.23 25.72 4.35
C GLY A 185 -10.95 25.13 5.73
N PRO A 186 -11.36 25.84 6.81
CA PRO A 186 -11.36 25.29 8.16
C PRO A 186 -12.28 24.05 8.24
N ALA A 187 -12.00 23.15 9.17
CA ALA A 187 -12.73 21.89 9.30
C ALA A 187 -14.25 22.11 9.40
N ALA A 188 -15.00 21.43 8.54
CA ALA A 188 -16.46 21.38 8.60
C ALA A 188 -16.92 20.47 9.74
N ASP A 189 -16.14 19.41 10.02
CA ASP A 189 -16.42 18.45 11.09
C ASP A 189 -15.14 17.84 11.65
N VAL A 190 -15.20 17.46 12.95
CA VAL A 190 -14.10 16.79 13.66
C VAL A 190 -14.70 15.78 14.62
N HIS A 191 -14.24 14.54 14.56
CA HIS A 191 -14.61 13.50 15.51
C HIS A 191 -13.36 12.94 16.17
N ARG A 192 -13.33 12.95 17.51
CA ARG A 192 -12.30 12.25 18.28
C ARG A 192 -12.80 10.86 18.60
N ASP A 193 -11.96 9.86 18.40
CA ASP A 193 -12.32 8.50 18.72
C ASP A 193 -12.25 8.30 20.23
N GLU A 194 -13.33 7.77 20.80
CA GLU A 194 -13.47 7.47 22.22
C GLU A 194 -14.02 6.05 22.37
N GLY A 195 -13.50 5.31 23.36
CA GLY A 195 -13.95 3.95 23.64
C GLY A 195 -12.90 3.08 24.30
N ALA A 196 -13.20 1.80 24.40
CA ALA A 196 -12.28 0.80 24.94
C ALA A 196 -11.14 0.56 23.94
N LEU A 197 -9.92 0.49 24.45
CA LEU A 197 -8.73 0.12 23.69
C LEU A 197 -8.58 -1.40 23.63
N GLY A 198 -7.97 -1.90 22.57
CA GLY A 198 -7.54 -3.27 22.47
C GLY A 198 -6.33 -3.58 23.39
N PRO A 199 -5.99 -4.86 23.55
CA PRO A 199 -4.76 -5.24 24.26
C PRO A 199 -3.54 -4.88 23.42
N ALA A 200 -2.41 -4.62 24.09
CA ALA A 200 -1.16 -4.21 23.43
C ALA A 200 -0.54 -5.29 22.51
N ARG A 201 -1.08 -6.51 22.51
CA ARG A 201 -0.61 -7.63 21.68
C ARG A 201 -1.78 -8.38 21.07
N ALA A 202 -1.69 -8.67 19.79
CA ALA A 202 -2.62 -9.54 19.10
C ALA A 202 -2.46 -11.00 19.54
N ALA A 203 -3.58 -11.65 19.88
CA ALA A 203 -3.58 -13.08 20.16
C ALA A 203 -3.26 -13.93 18.92
N SER A 204 -3.54 -13.40 17.73
CA SER A 204 -3.31 -13.98 16.40
C SER A 204 -1.94 -13.62 15.80
N ALA A 205 -1.09 -12.87 16.52
CA ALA A 205 0.25 -12.52 16.04
C ALA A 205 1.10 -13.77 15.76
N PRO A 206 2.06 -13.70 14.82
CA PRO A 206 2.96 -14.81 14.53
C PRO A 206 3.69 -15.35 15.77
N PRO A 207 3.98 -16.64 15.86
CA PRO A 207 4.73 -17.21 16.95
C PRO A 207 6.07 -16.49 17.17
N GLY A 208 6.38 -16.11 18.42
CA GLY A 208 7.60 -15.36 18.76
C GLY A 208 7.53 -13.86 18.44
N SER A 209 6.41 -13.34 17.96
CA SER A 209 6.22 -11.91 17.75
C SER A 209 6.28 -11.15 19.06
N PHE A 210 6.99 -10.03 19.05
CA PHE A 210 7.00 -9.05 20.13
C PHE A 210 6.51 -7.66 19.63
N ALA A 211 5.80 -7.64 18.50
CA ALA A 211 5.17 -6.43 17.99
C ALA A 211 4.24 -5.83 19.06
N ILE A 212 4.45 -4.57 19.35
CA ILE A 212 3.60 -3.76 20.22
C ILE A 212 3.49 -2.41 19.53
N SER A 213 2.30 -2.05 19.11
CA SER A 213 2.03 -0.74 18.55
C SER A 213 0.69 -0.22 19.02
N GLY A 214 0.47 1.05 18.89
CA GLY A 214 -0.77 1.77 18.80
C GLY A 214 -1.97 1.38 19.69
N HIS A 215 -1.79 0.73 20.84
CA HIS A 215 -2.91 0.39 21.75
C HIS A 215 -2.86 1.15 23.08
N GLU A 216 -2.01 2.19 23.21
CA GLU A 216 -1.96 3.05 24.39
C GLU A 216 -3.03 4.14 24.34
N ARG A 217 -3.60 4.39 23.19
CA ARG A 217 -4.69 5.36 22.93
C ARG A 217 -5.40 5.01 21.62
N THR A 218 -6.37 5.84 21.24
CA THR A 218 -7.00 5.80 19.91
C THR A 218 -6.03 6.29 18.85
N HIS A 219 -6.03 5.62 17.68
CA HIS A 219 -5.15 5.91 16.55
C HIS A 219 -5.91 5.79 15.23
N ALA A 220 -6.59 6.87 14.82
CA ALA A 220 -7.21 6.92 13.49
C ALA A 220 -6.13 6.85 12.40
N HIS A 221 -6.06 5.74 11.66
CA HIS A 221 -4.96 5.49 10.73
C HIS A 221 -5.33 5.70 9.25
N MET A 222 -6.55 5.32 8.86
CA MET A 222 -7.03 5.50 7.49
C MET A 222 -8.46 6.02 7.49
N ILE A 223 -8.80 6.85 6.52
CA ILE A 223 -10.16 7.33 6.29
C ILE A 223 -10.47 7.34 4.79
N LEU A 224 -11.59 6.77 4.39
CA LEU A 224 -11.99 6.66 3.00
C LEU A 224 -13.51 6.68 2.88
N SER A 225 -14.04 7.41 1.90
CA SER A 225 -15.44 7.30 1.52
C SER A 225 -15.69 5.98 0.78
N ASP A 226 -16.87 5.40 0.96
CA ASP A 226 -17.34 4.35 0.08
C ASP A 226 -17.53 4.88 -1.36
N PRO A 227 -17.58 4.00 -2.38
CA PRO A 227 -17.72 4.44 -3.78
C PRO A 227 -18.97 5.28 -4.06
N SER A 228 -20.02 5.16 -3.24
CA SER A 228 -21.25 5.95 -3.41
C SER A 228 -21.17 7.36 -2.82
N GLY A 229 -20.18 7.65 -1.98
CA GLY A 229 -20.07 8.91 -1.24
C GLY A 229 -21.07 9.07 -0.09
N ARG A 230 -21.82 8.02 0.26
CA ARG A 230 -22.82 8.10 1.35
C ARG A 230 -22.27 7.73 2.71
N PHE A 231 -21.21 6.93 2.71
CA PHE A 231 -20.58 6.44 3.94
C PHE A 231 -19.10 6.75 3.93
N VAL A 232 -18.57 7.02 5.12
CA VAL A 232 -17.15 7.20 5.38
C VAL A 232 -16.72 6.13 6.38
N LEU A 233 -15.67 5.41 6.06
CA LEU A 233 -15.06 4.40 6.90
C LEU A 233 -13.72 4.94 7.41
N ALA A 234 -13.43 4.73 8.69
CA ALA A 234 -12.14 5.07 9.29
C ALA A 234 -11.66 3.91 10.18
N SER A 235 -10.43 3.44 9.97
CA SER A 235 -9.80 2.47 10.87
C SER A 235 -9.22 3.19 12.08
N ASP A 236 -9.52 2.70 13.27
CA ASP A 236 -8.80 3.05 14.49
C ASP A 236 -8.02 1.83 14.98
N LEU A 237 -6.70 1.94 14.93
CA LEU A 237 -5.78 0.87 15.26
C LEU A 237 -5.84 0.54 16.75
N GLY A 238 -5.87 1.55 17.62
CA GLY A 238 -5.88 1.36 19.07
C GLY A 238 -7.18 0.77 19.63
N MET A 239 -8.28 0.97 18.92
CA MET A 239 -9.61 0.46 19.31
C MET A 239 -9.93 -0.89 18.68
N ASP A 240 -9.11 -1.41 17.77
CA ASP A 240 -9.41 -2.62 16.96
C ASP A 240 -10.75 -2.49 16.21
N GLN A 241 -11.03 -1.34 15.61
CA GLN A 241 -12.30 -1.07 14.95
C GLN A 241 -12.14 -0.38 13.60
N ILE A 242 -13.09 -0.66 12.69
CA ILE A 242 -13.39 0.22 11.57
C ILE A 242 -14.68 0.97 11.93
N ARG A 243 -14.58 2.29 12.11
CA ARG A 243 -15.69 3.20 12.39
C ARG A 243 -16.43 3.50 11.09
N ILE A 244 -17.76 3.64 11.16
CA ILE A 244 -18.59 3.86 9.98
C ILE A 244 -19.51 5.06 10.23
N TRP A 245 -19.50 5.99 9.29
CA TRP A 245 -20.22 7.23 9.35
C TRP A 245 -21.12 7.41 8.13
N LYS A 246 -22.30 8.00 8.32
CA LYS A 246 -23.08 8.59 7.23
C LYS A 246 -22.52 9.97 6.93
N PHE A 247 -22.38 10.29 5.66
CA PHE A 247 -21.81 11.56 5.21
C PHE A 247 -22.85 12.46 4.57
N ASP A 248 -22.96 13.70 5.05
CA ASP A 248 -23.76 14.74 4.42
C ASP A 248 -22.88 15.52 3.43
N ALA A 249 -23.01 15.24 2.14
CA ALA A 249 -22.23 15.90 1.09
C ALA A 249 -22.57 17.37 0.85
N ALA A 250 -23.64 17.89 1.48
CA ALA A 250 -23.99 19.32 1.41
C ALA A 250 -23.23 20.13 2.47
N THR A 251 -23.02 19.56 3.65
CA THR A 251 -22.44 20.26 4.80
C THR A 251 -21.08 19.75 5.23
N GLY A 252 -20.66 18.56 4.76
CA GLY A 252 -19.44 17.88 5.20
C GLY A 252 -19.56 17.25 6.60
N LYS A 253 -20.78 17.12 7.15
CA LYS A 253 -20.99 16.57 8.47
C LYS A 253 -21.05 15.04 8.45
N LEU A 254 -20.48 14.45 9.49
CA LEU A 254 -20.51 13.02 9.78
C LEU A 254 -21.55 12.74 10.88
N SER A 255 -22.30 11.67 10.73
CA SER A 255 -23.15 11.12 11.78
C SER A 255 -22.94 9.62 11.87
N ALA A 256 -22.95 9.07 13.08
CA ALA A 256 -22.72 7.64 13.28
C ALA A 256 -23.69 6.79 12.44
N ASN A 257 -23.18 5.74 11.80
CA ASN A 257 -24.03 4.74 11.13
C ASN A 257 -24.67 3.80 12.15
N ASP A 258 -25.49 2.89 11.69
CA ASP A 258 -26.04 1.80 12.50
C ASP A 258 -25.83 0.46 11.80
N PRO A 259 -24.89 -0.41 12.30
CA PRO A 259 -23.98 -0.16 13.43
C PRO A 259 -22.90 0.92 13.12
N ALA A 260 -22.43 1.59 14.18
CA ALA A 260 -21.45 2.67 14.09
C ALA A 260 -20.00 2.18 13.84
N SER A 261 -19.74 0.89 13.98
CA SER A 261 -18.43 0.28 13.75
C SER A 261 -18.54 -1.23 13.55
N VAL A 262 -17.47 -1.82 13.05
CA VAL A 262 -17.21 -3.26 13.11
C VAL A 262 -15.91 -3.49 13.89
N ALA A 263 -15.95 -4.45 14.82
CA ALA A 263 -14.78 -4.85 15.60
C ALA A 263 -13.93 -5.85 14.83
N LEU A 264 -12.61 -5.74 14.97
CA LEU A 264 -11.60 -6.72 14.61
C LEU A 264 -11.22 -7.55 15.84
N PRO A 265 -10.49 -8.67 15.70
CA PRO A 265 -9.98 -9.38 16.86
C PRO A 265 -9.10 -8.49 17.73
N PRO A 266 -9.16 -8.65 19.08
CA PRO A 266 -8.46 -7.75 20.00
C PRO A 266 -6.93 -7.77 19.79
N GLY A 267 -6.34 -6.59 19.70
CA GLY A 267 -4.91 -6.39 19.49
C GLY A 267 -4.45 -6.50 18.03
N ASP A 268 -5.36 -6.76 17.09
CA ASP A 268 -5.00 -6.93 15.68
C ASP A 268 -4.53 -5.61 15.03
N GLY A 269 -5.10 -4.48 15.42
CA GLY A 269 -4.72 -3.15 14.96
C GLY A 269 -5.03 -2.89 13.49
N PRO A 270 -6.30 -2.63 13.11
CA PRO A 270 -6.65 -2.31 11.72
C PRO A 270 -5.97 -1.03 11.27
N ARG A 271 -5.16 -1.14 10.20
CA ARG A 271 -4.36 -0.03 9.70
C ARG A 271 -4.95 0.56 8.42
N HIS A 272 -4.83 -0.13 7.32
CA HIS A 272 -5.38 0.25 6.02
C HIS A 272 -6.40 -0.77 5.53
N PHE A 273 -7.29 -0.32 4.66
CA PHE A 273 -8.26 -1.19 4.00
C PHE A 273 -8.47 -0.76 2.54
N ALA A 274 -8.86 -1.70 1.70
CA ALA A 274 -9.14 -1.44 0.30
C ALA A 274 -10.53 -1.95 -0.09
N PHE A 275 -11.29 -1.13 -0.81
CA PHE A 275 -12.49 -1.59 -1.51
C PHE A 275 -12.08 -2.38 -2.75
N HIS A 276 -12.75 -3.49 -2.98
CA HIS A 276 -12.67 -4.15 -4.27
C HIS A 276 -13.36 -3.28 -5.35
N PRO A 277 -12.87 -3.20 -6.60
CA PRO A 277 -13.47 -2.37 -7.65
C PRO A 277 -14.95 -2.64 -7.94
N ASN A 278 -15.45 -3.84 -7.61
CA ASN A 278 -16.89 -4.16 -7.77
C ASN A 278 -17.79 -3.58 -6.66
N GLY A 279 -17.21 -2.93 -5.63
CA GLY A 279 -17.94 -2.30 -4.51
C GLY A 279 -18.62 -3.28 -3.54
N ARG A 280 -18.32 -4.60 -3.62
CA ARG A 280 -18.97 -5.63 -2.77
C ARG A 280 -18.13 -6.11 -1.60
N TRP A 281 -16.82 -5.93 -1.67
CA TRP A 281 -15.88 -6.42 -0.66
C TRP A 281 -14.94 -5.34 -0.18
N VAL A 282 -14.56 -5.45 1.09
CA VAL A 282 -13.51 -4.64 1.72
C VAL A 282 -12.49 -5.60 2.32
N TYR A 283 -11.22 -5.28 2.13
CA TYR A 283 -10.09 -6.02 2.69
C TYR A 283 -9.35 -5.12 3.66
N SER A 284 -9.38 -5.46 4.94
CA SER A 284 -8.68 -4.73 6.00
C SER A 284 -7.40 -5.44 6.35
N LEU A 285 -6.31 -4.69 6.45
CA LEU A 285 -4.98 -5.15 6.83
C LEU A 285 -4.70 -4.78 8.28
N GLN A 286 -4.32 -5.79 9.09
CA GLN A 286 -4.08 -5.65 10.52
C GLN A 286 -2.58 -5.49 10.78
N GLU A 287 -2.20 -4.38 11.41
CA GLU A 287 -0.79 -4.02 11.59
C GLU A 287 -0.03 -5.04 12.43
N GLU A 288 -0.54 -5.37 13.62
CA GLU A 288 0.17 -6.20 14.57
C GLU A 288 -0.05 -7.69 14.35
N ALA A 289 -1.26 -8.08 13.98
CA ALA A 289 -1.58 -9.48 13.71
C ALA A 289 -0.97 -9.99 12.40
N SER A 290 -0.58 -9.09 11.49
CA SER A 290 -0.10 -9.45 10.16
C SER A 290 -1.11 -10.32 9.40
N THR A 291 -2.38 -9.92 9.46
CA THR A 291 -3.50 -10.60 8.82
C THR A 291 -4.30 -9.67 7.92
N LEU A 292 -5.03 -10.27 7.01
CA LEU A 292 -6.06 -9.63 6.19
C LEU A 292 -7.42 -10.16 6.60
N VAL A 293 -8.38 -9.27 6.86
CA VAL A 293 -9.79 -9.62 7.08
C VAL A 293 -10.61 -9.20 5.87
N THR A 294 -11.30 -10.16 5.27
CA THR A 294 -12.24 -9.93 4.16
C THR A 294 -13.63 -9.68 4.72
N PHE A 295 -14.26 -8.60 4.26
CA PHE A 295 -15.64 -8.25 4.60
C PHE A 295 -16.53 -8.26 3.36
N ASP A 296 -17.78 -8.72 3.50
CA ASP A 296 -18.86 -8.30 2.63
C ASP A 296 -19.27 -6.88 2.99
N TYR A 297 -19.41 -6.03 1.98
CA TYR A 297 -19.87 -4.66 2.14
C TYR A 297 -21.30 -4.51 1.61
N ASP A 298 -22.21 -4.10 2.48
CA ASP A 298 -23.56 -3.69 2.10
C ASP A 298 -23.58 -2.21 1.76
N ALA A 299 -23.49 -1.88 0.48
CA ALA A 299 -23.46 -0.50 -0.01
C ALA A 299 -24.78 0.26 0.27
N ALA A 300 -25.91 -0.42 0.51
CA ALA A 300 -27.18 0.24 0.83
C ALA A 300 -27.21 0.74 2.28
N ARG A 301 -26.56 0.00 3.18
CA ARG A 301 -26.55 0.26 4.63
C ARG A 301 -25.22 0.81 5.14
N GLY A 302 -24.14 0.71 4.34
CA GLY A 302 -22.79 1.06 4.76
C GLY A 302 -22.26 0.10 5.84
N THR A 303 -22.57 -1.20 5.79
CA THR A 303 -22.19 -2.15 6.84
C THR A 303 -21.19 -3.19 6.34
N LEU A 304 -20.36 -3.68 7.25
CA LEU A 304 -19.33 -4.67 7.01
C LEU A 304 -19.65 -5.98 7.75
N ALA A 305 -19.54 -7.13 7.07
CA ALA A 305 -19.69 -8.45 7.67
C ALA A 305 -18.43 -9.29 7.40
N ALA A 306 -17.69 -9.65 8.45
CA ALA A 306 -16.44 -10.42 8.33
C ALA A 306 -16.71 -11.83 7.80
N ARG A 307 -15.83 -12.31 6.89
CA ARG A 307 -15.96 -13.60 6.23
C ARG A 307 -14.73 -14.49 6.33
N GLN A 308 -13.53 -13.90 6.25
CA GLN A 308 -12.28 -14.63 6.20
C GLN A 308 -11.20 -13.82 6.91
N THR A 309 -10.32 -14.52 7.62
CA THR A 309 -9.04 -13.97 8.08
C THR A 309 -7.92 -14.86 7.51
N ILE A 310 -6.88 -14.22 6.94
CA ILE A 310 -5.73 -14.90 6.34
C ILE A 310 -4.45 -14.17 6.69
N SER A 311 -3.35 -14.90 6.93
CA SER A 311 -2.03 -14.28 7.18
C SER A 311 -1.48 -13.57 5.94
N SER A 312 -0.80 -12.44 6.15
CA SER A 312 0.02 -11.77 5.13
C SER A 312 1.44 -12.34 5.02
N LEU A 313 1.78 -13.27 5.91
CA LEU A 313 3.10 -13.90 6.01
C LEU A 313 3.04 -15.34 5.51
N PRO A 314 4.17 -15.91 5.05
CA PRO A 314 4.23 -17.28 4.59
C PRO A 314 3.94 -18.27 5.73
N ALA A 315 3.48 -19.46 5.35
CA ALA A 315 3.22 -20.51 6.30
C ALA A 315 4.48 -20.88 7.10
N GLY A 316 4.34 -20.94 8.43
CA GLY A 316 5.44 -21.27 9.34
C GLY A 316 6.35 -20.10 9.68
N PHE A 317 6.07 -18.88 9.24
CA PHE A 317 6.81 -17.70 9.70
C PHE A 317 6.72 -17.59 11.23
N ALA A 318 7.87 -17.33 11.85
CA ALA A 318 7.98 -17.02 13.28
C ALA A 318 8.87 -15.79 13.43
N GLY A 319 8.41 -14.82 14.22
CA GLY A 319 9.11 -13.56 14.42
C GLY A 319 8.16 -12.39 14.48
N THR A 320 8.72 -11.18 14.54
CA THR A 320 7.95 -9.94 14.61
C THR A 320 7.75 -9.36 13.22
N ASN A 321 6.54 -8.92 12.92
CA ASN A 321 6.24 -8.15 11.73
C ASN A 321 5.16 -7.09 12.02
N PHE A 322 5.19 -6.01 11.26
CA PHE A 322 4.14 -5.00 11.14
C PHE A 322 3.72 -4.88 9.68
N THR A 323 2.44 -4.97 9.40
CA THR A 323 1.96 -4.65 8.04
C THR A 323 1.83 -3.16 7.83
N SER A 324 1.71 -2.70 6.57
CA SER A 324 1.57 -1.28 6.26
C SER A 324 0.49 -0.97 5.24
N GLU A 325 0.62 -1.41 4.02
CA GLU A 325 -0.25 -1.03 2.90
C GLU A 325 -0.97 -2.23 2.33
N VAL A 326 -2.20 -2.01 1.88
CA VAL A 326 -3.01 -3.00 1.16
C VAL A 326 -3.64 -2.37 -0.08
N MET A 327 -3.56 -3.05 -1.20
CA MET A 327 -4.13 -2.58 -2.46
C MET A 327 -4.71 -3.73 -3.26
N VAL A 328 -5.90 -3.52 -3.82
CA VAL A 328 -6.47 -4.40 -4.85
C VAL A 328 -5.97 -3.93 -6.22
N ALA A 329 -5.47 -4.85 -7.02
CA ALA A 329 -5.08 -4.54 -8.40
C ALA A 329 -6.26 -3.93 -9.19
N PRO A 330 -6.01 -3.03 -10.15
CA PRO A 330 -7.09 -2.34 -10.87
C PRO A 330 -8.10 -3.27 -11.56
N ASP A 331 -7.66 -4.47 -11.95
CA ASP A 331 -8.52 -5.49 -12.57
C ASP A 331 -9.30 -6.37 -11.57
N GLY A 332 -9.10 -6.16 -10.26
CA GLY A 332 -9.80 -6.86 -9.18
C GLY A 332 -9.38 -8.32 -8.98
N LYS A 333 -8.32 -8.82 -9.64
CA LYS A 333 -7.94 -10.23 -9.57
C LYS A 333 -6.96 -10.56 -8.46
N PHE A 334 -6.19 -9.57 -8.03
CA PHE A 334 -5.13 -9.73 -7.04
C PHE A 334 -5.22 -8.67 -5.96
N LEU A 335 -4.79 -9.04 -4.77
CA LEU A 335 -4.55 -8.12 -3.67
C LEU A 335 -3.08 -8.22 -3.27
N TYR A 336 -2.49 -7.09 -2.92
CA TYR A 336 -1.12 -6.97 -2.42
C TYR A 336 -1.12 -6.40 -1.02
N ALA A 337 -0.21 -6.88 -0.15
CA ALA A 337 -0.05 -6.42 1.22
C ALA A 337 1.44 -6.33 1.59
N ALA A 338 1.86 -5.22 2.18
CA ALA A 338 3.25 -4.99 2.57
C ALA A 338 3.51 -5.37 4.04
N ASN A 339 4.64 -6.02 4.28
CA ASN A 339 5.14 -6.50 5.56
C ASN A 339 6.45 -5.77 5.89
N ARG A 340 6.44 -4.86 6.91
CA ARG A 340 7.53 -3.92 7.18
C ARG A 340 8.81 -4.53 7.75
N LEU A 341 8.72 -5.53 8.64
CA LEU A 341 9.89 -6.16 9.25
C LEU A 341 10.28 -7.47 8.58
N HIS A 342 9.36 -8.04 7.82
CA HIS A 342 9.65 -9.15 6.90
C HIS A 342 10.16 -8.64 5.55
N ASP A 343 10.06 -7.33 5.30
CA ASP A 343 10.52 -6.65 4.08
C ASP A 343 9.99 -7.29 2.79
N SER A 344 8.71 -7.64 2.77
CA SER A 344 8.06 -8.30 1.64
C SER A 344 6.75 -7.64 1.24
N ILE A 345 6.33 -7.90 0.00
CA ILE A 345 4.97 -7.71 -0.46
C ILE A 345 4.40 -9.07 -0.79
N ALA A 346 3.40 -9.48 0.00
CA ALA A 346 2.60 -10.67 -0.26
C ALA A 346 1.54 -10.38 -1.32
N TRP A 347 1.20 -11.35 -2.18
CA TRP A 347 0.05 -11.23 -3.07
C TRP A 347 -0.89 -12.41 -2.95
N PHE A 348 -2.16 -12.12 -3.20
CA PHE A 348 -3.27 -13.04 -3.07
C PHE A 348 -4.08 -13.04 -4.34
N THR A 349 -4.58 -14.21 -4.74
CA THR A 349 -5.66 -14.27 -5.73
C THR A 349 -6.99 -13.96 -5.06
N ILE A 350 -7.86 -13.23 -5.76
CA ILE A 350 -9.22 -12.93 -5.34
C ILE A 350 -10.18 -13.81 -6.15
N SER A 351 -10.94 -14.66 -5.45
CA SER A 351 -11.94 -15.52 -6.08
C SER A 351 -13.17 -14.74 -6.56
N VAL A 352 -14.02 -15.35 -7.35
CA VAL A 352 -15.32 -14.78 -7.77
C VAL A 352 -16.26 -14.49 -6.60
N SER A 353 -15.99 -15.03 -5.41
CA SER A 353 -16.71 -14.77 -4.18
C SER A 353 -16.00 -13.77 -3.27
N GLY A 354 -14.85 -13.20 -3.66
CA GLY A 354 -14.07 -12.25 -2.87
C GLY A 354 -13.10 -12.90 -1.88
N THR A 355 -13.04 -14.23 -1.80
CA THR A 355 -12.12 -14.95 -0.90
C THR A 355 -10.69 -14.82 -1.38
N LEU A 356 -9.77 -14.59 -0.45
CA LEU A 356 -8.34 -14.51 -0.69
C LEU A 356 -7.67 -15.87 -0.59
N THR A 357 -6.72 -16.14 -1.49
CA THR A 357 -5.78 -17.27 -1.39
C THR A 357 -4.37 -16.73 -1.55
N PHE A 358 -3.48 -17.02 -0.57
CA PHE A 358 -2.07 -16.64 -0.63
C PHE A 358 -1.43 -17.26 -1.86
N ALA A 359 -0.83 -16.43 -2.71
CA ALA A 359 -0.23 -16.86 -3.98
C ALA A 359 1.30 -16.71 -4.00
N GLY A 360 1.86 -15.95 -3.08
CA GLY A 360 3.31 -15.77 -2.94
C GLY A 360 3.68 -14.47 -2.28
N GLU A 361 4.99 -14.24 -2.21
CA GLU A 361 5.58 -13.00 -1.71
C GLU A 361 6.87 -12.67 -2.48
N GLU A 362 7.25 -11.42 -2.51
CA GLU A 362 8.52 -10.93 -3.05
C GLU A 362 9.17 -9.98 -2.05
N TRP A 363 10.48 -10.14 -1.84
CA TRP A 363 11.26 -9.22 -1.02
C TRP A 363 11.29 -7.81 -1.65
N THR A 364 11.06 -6.77 -0.83
CA THR A 364 10.97 -5.36 -1.27
C THR A 364 12.29 -4.74 -1.70
N ARG A 365 13.39 -5.50 -1.61
CA ARG A 365 14.74 -5.04 -1.96
C ARG A 365 15.20 -3.83 -1.15
N GLY A 366 14.66 -3.68 0.07
CA GLY A 366 14.99 -2.61 0.98
C GLY A 366 14.33 -2.84 2.34
N ASP A 367 14.52 -1.91 3.26
CA ASP A 367 14.06 -1.99 4.64
C ASP A 367 12.82 -1.13 4.85
N TYR A 368 11.82 -1.70 5.51
CA TYR A 368 10.63 -1.06 6.01
C TYR A 368 9.72 -0.46 4.91
N PRO A 369 9.07 -1.29 4.07
CA PRO A 369 8.13 -0.84 3.05
C PRO A 369 6.91 -0.16 3.71
N ARG A 370 6.94 1.19 3.79
CA ARG A 370 5.88 2.00 4.41
C ARG A 370 4.61 2.00 3.61
N SER A 371 4.74 2.08 2.29
CA SER A 371 3.65 1.94 1.33
C SER A 371 4.17 1.39 0.00
N PHE A 372 3.26 1.06 -0.86
CA PHE A 372 3.53 0.78 -2.28
C PHE A 372 2.37 1.28 -3.13
N ASN A 373 2.58 1.38 -4.42
CA ASN A 373 1.50 1.65 -5.37
C ASN A 373 1.76 0.95 -6.69
N ILE A 374 0.69 0.68 -7.42
CA ILE A 374 0.71 0.09 -8.77
C ILE A 374 0.50 1.20 -9.78
N ASP A 375 1.31 1.24 -10.84
CA ASP A 375 1.16 2.20 -11.90
C ASP A 375 -0.20 2.06 -12.60
N PRO A 376 -0.70 3.10 -13.29
CA PRO A 376 -2.03 3.10 -13.90
C PRO A 376 -2.23 2.01 -14.95
N SER A 377 -1.15 1.53 -15.58
CA SER A 377 -1.22 0.42 -16.55
C SER A 377 -1.36 -0.95 -15.86
N GLY A 378 -1.06 -1.04 -14.56
CA GLY A 378 -1.00 -2.29 -13.80
C GLY A 378 0.21 -3.16 -14.11
N ASN A 379 1.25 -2.59 -14.74
CA ASN A 379 2.44 -3.34 -15.17
C ASN A 379 3.59 -3.26 -14.16
N PHE A 380 3.59 -2.24 -13.31
CA PHE A 380 4.66 -1.99 -12.34
C PHE A 380 4.10 -1.69 -10.95
N LEU A 381 4.77 -2.22 -9.95
CA LEU A 381 4.56 -1.89 -8.54
C LEU A 381 5.82 -1.22 -8.00
N TYR A 382 5.65 -0.19 -7.16
CA TYR A 382 6.73 0.57 -6.55
C TYR A 382 6.62 0.51 -5.04
N SER A 383 7.65 0.01 -4.37
CA SER A 383 7.73 -0.08 -2.92
C SER A 383 8.52 1.10 -2.34
N CYS A 384 7.91 1.87 -1.46
CA CYS A 384 8.55 2.94 -0.70
C CYS A 384 9.25 2.35 0.53
N ASN A 385 10.52 2.00 0.39
CA ASN A 385 11.34 1.42 1.45
C ASN A 385 11.88 2.53 2.35
N GLN A 386 11.11 2.90 3.38
CA GLN A 386 11.32 4.11 4.19
C GLN A 386 12.70 4.16 4.84
N ARG A 387 13.19 3.05 5.42
CA ARG A 387 14.47 3.00 6.13
C ARG A 387 15.66 2.82 5.19
N ALA A 388 15.42 2.29 3.99
CA ALA A 388 16.43 2.13 2.96
C ALA A 388 16.64 3.37 2.08
N ASP A 389 15.90 4.46 2.27
CA ASP A 389 15.96 5.68 1.47
C ASP A 389 15.86 5.43 -0.04
N ALA A 390 15.00 4.50 -0.43
CA ALA A 390 14.86 4.10 -1.81
C ALA A 390 13.46 3.61 -2.15
N ILE A 391 13.08 3.80 -3.40
CA ILE A 391 11.94 3.15 -4.04
C ILE A 391 12.48 2.02 -4.91
N ALA A 392 12.01 0.80 -4.68
CA ALA A 392 12.27 -0.34 -5.54
C ALA A 392 11.09 -0.59 -6.48
N SER A 393 11.35 -0.92 -7.75
CA SER A 393 10.31 -1.17 -8.73
C SER A 393 10.25 -2.64 -9.14
N PHE A 394 9.02 -3.14 -9.37
CA PHE A 394 8.74 -4.53 -9.72
C PHE A 394 7.83 -4.60 -10.93
N ARG A 395 8.07 -5.58 -11.82
CA ARG A 395 7.08 -5.94 -12.83
C ARG A 395 5.98 -6.77 -12.19
N VAL A 396 4.75 -6.47 -12.56
CA VAL A 396 3.57 -7.23 -12.20
C VAL A 396 3.22 -8.18 -13.34
N ASN A 397 3.18 -9.47 -13.06
CA ASN A 397 2.58 -10.43 -13.98
C ASN A 397 1.06 -10.38 -13.82
N ARG A 398 0.36 -9.76 -14.75
CA ARG A 398 -1.10 -9.55 -14.69
C ARG A 398 -1.94 -10.84 -14.76
N GLN A 399 -1.33 -11.99 -15.07
CA GLN A 399 -2.02 -13.28 -15.09
C GLN A 399 -1.90 -14.03 -13.77
N THR A 400 -0.77 -13.87 -13.06
CA THR A 400 -0.47 -14.61 -11.83
C THR A 400 -0.38 -13.73 -10.58
N GLY A 401 -0.32 -12.40 -10.73
CA GLY A 401 -0.08 -11.44 -9.66
C GLY A 401 1.38 -11.38 -9.21
N GLN A 402 2.25 -12.26 -9.70
CA GLN A 402 3.64 -12.36 -9.29
C GLN A 402 4.41 -11.06 -9.55
N LEU A 403 5.20 -10.67 -8.55
CA LEU A 403 6.13 -9.56 -8.64
C LEU A 403 7.52 -10.06 -9.05
N THR A 404 8.19 -9.29 -9.92
CA THR A 404 9.58 -9.55 -10.30
C THR A 404 10.36 -8.24 -10.25
N PHE A 405 11.42 -8.20 -9.44
CA PHE A 405 12.26 -7.02 -9.32
C PHE A 405 12.84 -6.60 -10.68
N THR A 406 12.76 -5.31 -11.00
CA THR A 406 13.25 -4.78 -12.29
C THR A 406 14.75 -4.53 -12.31
N GLY A 407 15.42 -4.63 -11.17
CA GLY A 407 16.82 -4.22 -10.99
C GLY A 407 16.99 -2.73 -10.71
N GLN A 408 15.89 -1.98 -10.53
CA GLN A 408 15.94 -0.52 -10.43
C GLN A 408 15.62 -0.06 -9.00
N TYR A 409 16.48 0.81 -8.51
CA TYR A 409 16.32 1.58 -7.28
C TYR A 409 16.28 3.06 -7.63
N THR A 410 15.34 3.79 -7.04
CA THR A 410 15.27 5.24 -7.14
C THR A 410 15.57 5.83 -5.77
N PRO A 411 16.70 6.55 -5.59
CA PRO A 411 17.05 7.17 -4.32
C PRO A 411 16.05 8.27 -3.95
N VAL A 412 15.44 8.13 -2.78
CA VAL A 412 14.53 9.11 -2.16
C VAL A 412 14.66 8.96 -0.65
N GLY A 413 15.03 10.02 0.07
CA GLY A 413 15.12 9.98 1.52
C GLY A 413 13.77 9.69 2.16
N THR A 414 13.69 8.70 3.04
CA THR A 414 12.49 8.30 3.79
C THR A 414 11.17 8.37 3.01
N PRO A 415 11.05 7.65 1.86
CA PRO A 415 9.84 7.69 1.03
C PRO A 415 8.65 7.09 1.80
N ALA A 416 7.51 7.78 1.76
CA ALA A 416 6.31 7.39 2.50
C ALA A 416 5.16 6.97 1.59
N ILE A 417 4.98 7.65 0.45
CA ILE A 417 3.90 7.40 -0.52
C ILE A 417 4.35 7.72 -1.94
N ILE A 418 3.85 6.97 -2.90
CA ILE A 418 4.03 7.23 -4.34
C ILE A 418 2.66 7.23 -5.03
N ILE A 419 2.37 8.25 -5.85
CA ILE A 419 1.12 8.36 -6.61
C ILE A 419 1.38 8.80 -8.05
N PHE A 420 0.51 8.38 -8.97
CA PHE A 420 0.66 8.60 -10.42
C PHE A 420 -0.37 9.59 -10.95
N LEU A 421 0.10 10.63 -11.65
CA LEU A 421 -0.74 11.58 -12.36
C LEU A 421 -1.09 11.02 -13.75
N THR A 422 -2.36 10.75 -13.97
CA THR A 422 -2.90 10.17 -15.21
C THR A 422 -3.83 11.13 -15.94
#